data_8ecde653880fe31954bdd23bb9c274a6
#
_entry.id   8ecde653880fe31954bdd23bb9c274a6
#
_cell.length_a   1.000
_cell.length_b   1.000
_cell.length_c   1.000
_cell.angle_alpha   90.00
_cell.angle_beta   90.00
_cell.angle_gamma   90.00
#
_symmetry.space_group_name_H-M   'P 1'
#
loop_
_entity.id
_entity.type
_entity.pdbx_description
1 polymer ?
#
loop_
_entity_poly.entity_id
_entity_poly.type
_entity_poly.pdbx_seq_one_letter_code
_entity_poly.pdbx_strand_id
1 'polypeptide(L)'
;MRREVQAVIFDDADNEKKVLILKKTDYSARRYRWRLLKGGLNDGESETEGLQREILEETGLRKIQILDRILSYEFFFKNVRHTVSSYLVKADSKEPVILQKSEVADYVWTTKEEALKMLHWNNEIEALRYVK
;
A
#
# COMPACT_ATOMS: atom_id res chain seq x y z
N MET A 1 -3.50 19.78 -7.06
CA MET A 1 -4.04 18.43 -6.76
C MET A 1 -2.95 17.40 -6.93
N ARG A 2 -2.86 16.47 -6.00
CA ARG A 2 -1.91 15.37 -6.07
C ARG A 2 -2.67 14.06 -6.29
N ARG A 3 -2.29 13.32 -7.33
CA ARG A 3 -2.87 12.00 -7.62
C ARG A 3 -1.97 10.92 -7.04
N GLU A 4 -2.57 10.01 -6.28
CA GLU A 4 -1.84 8.94 -5.61
C GLU A 4 -2.49 7.59 -5.86
N VAL A 5 -1.71 6.53 -5.72
CA VAL A 5 -2.18 5.14 -5.78
C VAL A 5 -1.81 4.43 -4.48
N GLN A 6 -2.65 3.48 -4.11
CA GLN A 6 -2.49 2.69 -2.89
C GLN A 6 -2.64 1.21 -3.23
N ALA A 7 -1.87 0.37 -2.59
CA ALA A 7 -1.93 -1.07 -2.82
C ALA A 7 -2.24 -1.82 -1.55
N VAL A 8 -3.22 -2.73 -1.63
CA VAL A 8 -3.41 -3.80 -0.66
C VAL A 8 -2.73 -5.01 -1.27
N ILE A 9 -1.54 -5.34 -0.78
CA ILE A 9 -0.71 -6.41 -1.33
C ILE A 9 -0.94 -7.67 -0.50
N PHE A 10 -1.35 -8.75 -1.15
CA PHE A 10 -1.66 -10.00 -0.46
C PHE A 10 -1.06 -11.19 -1.18
N ASP A 11 -0.86 -12.28 -0.42
CA ASP A 11 -0.42 -13.57 -0.91
C ASP A 11 -1.45 -14.60 -0.48
N ASP A 12 -1.93 -15.43 -1.42
CA ASP A 12 -2.90 -16.49 -1.15
C ASP A 12 -2.37 -17.88 -1.49
N ALA A 13 -1.04 -18.03 -1.59
CA ALA A 13 -0.42 -19.30 -1.98
C ALA A 13 -0.65 -20.42 -0.96
N ASP A 14 -0.78 -20.06 0.32
CA ASP A 14 -1.05 -21.02 1.41
C ASP A 14 -2.53 -20.91 1.81
N ASN A 15 -2.98 -21.80 2.69
CA ASN A 15 -4.37 -21.82 3.17
C ASN A 15 -4.76 -20.53 3.89
N GLU A 16 -3.80 -19.80 4.40
CA GLU A 16 -4.02 -18.56 5.11
C GLU A 16 -3.49 -17.40 4.28
N LYS A 17 -4.37 -16.47 3.91
CA LYS A 17 -3.95 -15.27 3.19
C LYS A 17 -3.14 -14.37 4.09
N LYS A 18 -2.06 -13.81 3.54
CA LYS A 18 -1.22 -12.84 4.22
C LYS A 18 -1.25 -11.53 3.47
N VAL A 19 -1.14 -10.44 4.19
CA VAL A 19 -1.07 -9.10 3.63
C VAL A 19 0.23 -8.44 4.05
N LEU A 20 0.75 -7.59 3.17
CA LEU A 20 1.99 -6.86 3.42
C LEU A 20 1.67 -5.50 4.01
N ILE A 21 2.19 -5.24 5.20
CA ILE A 21 2.03 -3.96 5.88
C ILE A 21 3.42 -3.34 6.06
N LEU A 22 3.51 -2.05 5.78
CA LEU A 22 4.76 -1.30 5.81
C LEU A 22 4.77 -0.32 6.98
N LYS A 23 5.93 -0.21 7.63
CA LYS A 23 6.12 0.79 8.69
C LYS A 23 6.71 2.04 8.04
N LYS A 24 5.91 3.10 8.00
CA LYS A 24 6.25 4.35 7.29
C LYS A 24 6.07 5.55 8.21
N THR A 25 6.76 6.65 7.88
CA THR A 25 6.53 7.91 8.57
C THR A 25 5.12 8.41 8.24
N ASP A 26 4.37 8.72 9.29
CA ASP A 26 3.10 9.42 9.17
C ASP A 26 3.37 10.89 9.47
N TYR A 27 3.42 11.71 8.42
CA TYR A 27 3.79 13.11 8.54
C TYR A 27 2.77 13.93 9.32
N SER A 28 1.49 13.53 9.28
CA SER A 28 0.44 14.22 10.04
C SER A 28 0.57 14.00 11.53
N ALA A 29 1.03 12.82 11.95
CA ALA A 29 1.22 12.46 13.36
C ALA A 29 2.69 12.62 13.82
N ARG A 30 3.61 12.91 12.90
CA ARG A 30 5.05 13.05 13.15
C ARG A 30 5.63 11.83 13.87
N ARG A 31 5.22 10.64 13.40
CA ARG A 31 5.65 9.36 13.97
C ARG A 31 5.57 8.26 12.93
N TYR A 32 6.19 7.12 13.21
CA TYR A 32 6.04 5.93 12.39
C TYR A 32 4.68 5.29 12.68
N ARG A 33 4.06 4.77 11.60
CA ARG A 33 2.84 3.97 11.69
C ARG A 33 2.93 2.83 10.70
N TRP A 34 2.20 1.77 11.02
CA TRP A 34 1.97 0.70 10.06
C TRP A 34 0.95 1.17 9.03
N ARG A 35 1.28 1.01 7.76
CA ARG A 35 0.48 1.57 6.68
C ARG A 35 0.46 0.64 5.47
N LEU A 36 -0.54 0.84 4.59
CA LEU A 36 -0.52 0.27 3.25
C LEU A 36 0.48 1.06 2.38
N LEU A 37 0.96 0.41 1.32
CA LEU A 37 1.81 1.09 0.33
C LEU A 37 1.00 2.17 -0.37
N LYS A 38 1.56 3.36 -0.49
CA LYS A 38 0.92 4.49 -1.16
C LYS A 38 2.01 5.41 -1.72
N GLY A 39 1.80 5.90 -2.94
CA GLY A 39 2.73 6.83 -3.54
C GLY A 39 2.10 7.72 -4.60
N GLY A 40 2.79 8.79 -4.95
CA GLY A 40 2.32 9.75 -5.93
C GLY A 40 2.58 9.32 -7.36
N LEU A 41 1.70 9.73 -8.26
CA LEU A 41 1.89 9.51 -9.69
C LEU A 41 2.79 10.60 -10.26
N ASN A 42 3.64 10.20 -11.21
CA ASN A 42 4.41 11.15 -12.02
C ASN A 42 3.53 11.68 -13.16
N ASP A 43 3.88 12.81 -13.72
CA ASP A 43 3.17 13.40 -14.85
C ASP A 43 3.13 12.40 -16.02
N GLY A 44 1.95 12.21 -16.59
CA GLY A 44 1.74 11.31 -17.72
C GLY A 44 1.72 9.83 -17.37
N GLU A 45 1.89 9.48 -16.11
CA GLU A 45 1.89 8.09 -15.65
C GLU A 45 0.46 7.61 -15.40
N SER A 46 0.13 6.41 -15.89
CA SER A 46 -1.15 5.80 -15.54
C SER A 46 -1.12 5.29 -14.11
N GLU A 47 -2.31 5.01 -13.54
CA GLU A 47 -2.40 4.47 -12.17
C GLU A 47 -1.68 3.15 -12.04
N THR A 48 -1.85 2.23 -12.98
CA THR A 48 -1.19 0.92 -12.90
C THR A 48 0.32 1.01 -13.10
N GLU A 49 0.78 1.90 -13.98
CA GLU A 49 2.22 2.15 -14.15
C GLU A 49 2.84 2.71 -12.86
N GLY A 50 2.19 3.71 -12.27
CA GLY A 50 2.66 4.31 -11.03
C GLY A 50 2.63 3.34 -9.87
N LEU A 51 1.60 2.52 -9.78
CA LEU A 51 1.48 1.51 -8.74
C LEU A 51 2.61 0.49 -8.84
N GLN A 52 2.88 -0.02 -10.04
CA GLN A 52 3.96 -0.97 -10.26
C GLN A 52 5.32 -0.35 -9.90
N ARG A 53 5.54 0.89 -10.28
CA ARG A 53 6.77 1.62 -9.96
C ARG A 53 6.94 1.79 -8.45
N GLU A 54 5.89 2.23 -7.75
CA GLU A 54 5.93 2.43 -6.30
C GLU A 54 6.20 1.12 -5.54
N ILE A 55 5.54 0.04 -5.96
CA ILE A 55 5.76 -1.27 -5.34
C ILE A 55 7.23 -1.70 -5.51
N LEU A 56 7.77 -1.54 -6.71
CA LEU A 56 9.16 -1.88 -6.97
C LEU A 56 10.12 -1.01 -6.16
N GLU A 57 9.88 0.29 -6.12
CA GLU A 57 10.75 1.22 -5.38
C GLU A 57 10.74 0.96 -3.87
N GLU A 58 9.56 0.78 -3.28
CA GLU A 58 9.45 0.68 -1.82
C GLU A 58 9.72 -0.72 -1.29
N THR A 59 9.43 -1.77 -2.06
CA THR A 59 9.50 -3.15 -1.57
C THR A 59 10.42 -4.06 -2.39
N GLY A 60 10.79 -3.68 -3.58
CA GLY A 60 11.57 -4.52 -4.47
C GLY A 60 10.80 -5.67 -5.12
N LEU A 61 9.50 -5.79 -4.84
CA LEU A 61 8.69 -6.89 -5.39
C LEU A 61 8.48 -6.72 -6.88
N ARG A 62 8.75 -7.80 -7.63
CA ARG A 62 8.60 -7.85 -9.09
C ARG A 62 7.52 -8.82 -9.53
N LYS A 63 7.31 -9.89 -8.77
CA LYS A 63 6.33 -10.94 -9.10
C LYS A 63 4.98 -10.54 -8.53
N ILE A 64 4.37 -9.55 -9.16
CA ILE A 64 3.09 -9.01 -8.72
C ILE A 64 2.07 -9.06 -9.86
N GLN A 65 0.80 -9.15 -9.47
CA GLN A 65 -0.34 -9.05 -10.37
C GLN A 65 -1.29 -8.01 -9.82
N ILE A 66 -1.45 -6.90 -10.55
CA ILE A 66 -2.40 -5.87 -10.18
C ILE A 66 -3.79 -6.35 -10.58
N LEU A 67 -4.68 -6.38 -9.60
CA LEU A 67 -6.06 -6.84 -9.79
C LEU A 67 -6.99 -5.62 -9.86
N ASP A 68 -8.15 -5.70 -9.23
CA ASP A 68 -9.18 -4.67 -9.34
C ASP A 68 -8.84 -3.40 -8.55
N ARG A 69 -9.27 -2.26 -9.11
CA ARG A 69 -9.38 -1.04 -8.32
C ARG A 69 -10.58 -1.22 -7.39
N ILE A 70 -10.37 -1.04 -6.10
CA ILE A 70 -11.36 -1.39 -5.07
C ILE A 70 -12.08 -0.19 -4.49
N LEU A 71 -11.39 0.93 -4.32
CA LEU A 71 -12.02 2.15 -3.86
C LEU A 71 -11.15 3.36 -4.19
N SER A 72 -11.77 4.53 -4.11
CA SER A 72 -11.08 5.81 -4.28
C SER A 72 -11.54 6.74 -3.19
N TYR A 73 -10.66 7.61 -2.74
CA TYR A 73 -10.99 8.61 -1.74
C TYR A 73 -10.12 9.83 -1.95
N GLU A 74 -10.47 10.92 -1.25
CA GLU A 74 -9.66 12.13 -1.28
C GLU A 74 -9.51 12.69 0.13
N PHE A 75 -8.44 13.46 0.32
CA PHE A 75 -8.17 14.15 1.57
C PHE A 75 -7.36 15.40 1.28
N PHE A 76 -7.31 16.30 2.25
CA PHE A 76 -6.49 17.50 2.19
C PHE A 76 -5.34 17.39 3.18
N PHE A 77 -4.15 17.75 2.73
CA PHE A 77 -2.97 17.82 3.58
C PHE A 77 -2.19 19.08 3.17
N LYS A 78 -1.94 19.98 4.13
CA LYS A 78 -1.27 21.25 3.89
C LYS A 78 -1.91 22.03 2.73
N ASN A 79 -3.25 22.06 2.73
CA ASN A 79 -4.07 22.75 1.72
C ASN A 79 -3.95 22.19 0.30
N VAL A 80 -3.35 21.00 0.14
CA VAL A 80 -3.29 20.32 -1.15
C VAL A 80 -4.30 19.18 -1.15
N ARG A 81 -5.12 19.12 -2.21
CA ARG A 81 -6.08 18.05 -2.42
C ARG A 81 -5.34 16.82 -2.94
N HIS A 82 -5.51 15.70 -2.25
CA HIS A 82 -4.97 14.41 -2.63
C HIS A 82 -6.10 13.50 -3.05
N THR A 83 -5.97 12.86 -4.21
CA THR A 83 -6.91 11.81 -4.64
C THR A 83 -6.14 10.49 -4.66
N VAL A 84 -6.76 9.45 -4.11
CA VAL A 84 -6.12 8.14 -3.98
C VAL A 84 -7.01 7.08 -4.62
N SER A 85 -6.41 6.27 -5.50
CA SER A 85 -7.05 5.07 -6.05
C SER A 85 -6.38 3.85 -5.45
N SER A 86 -7.17 2.96 -4.85
CA SER A 86 -6.66 1.75 -4.19
C SER A 86 -6.90 0.51 -5.03
N TYR A 87 -5.92 -0.37 -5.05
CA TYR A 87 -5.93 -1.60 -5.85
C TYR A 87 -5.60 -2.81 -4.99
N LEU A 88 -6.22 -3.94 -5.32
CA LEU A 88 -5.76 -5.24 -4.83
C LEU A 88 -4.58 -5.68 -5.70
N VAL A 89 -3.51 -6.12 -5.06
CA VAL A 89 -2.30 -6.59 -5.73
C VAL A 89 -1.90 -7.94 -5.14
N LYS A 90 -1.82 -8.95 -6.01
CA LYS A 90 -1.37 -10.28 -5.61
C LYS A 90 0.14 -10.35 -5.74
N ALA A 91 0.80 -10.91 -4.73
CA ALA A 91 2.25 -11.04 -4.69
C ALA A 91 2.65 -12.40 -4.12
N ASP A 92 3.94 -12.71 -4.21
CA ASP A 92 4.53 -13.92 -3.65
C ASP A 92 5.33 -13.53 -2.40
N SER A 93 4.87 -13.96 -1.23
CA SER A 93 5.53 -13.63 0.03
C SER A 93 6.90 -14.29 0.19
N LYS A 94 7.25 -15.22 -0.70
CA LYS A 94 8.58 -15.83 -0.72
C LYS A 94 9.59 -14.98 -1.47
N GLU A 95 9.13 -14.03 -2.27
CA GLU A 95 10.03 -13.09 -2.92
C GLU A 95 10.62 -12.16 -1.86
N PRO A 96 11.96 -11.96 -1.85
CA PRO A 96 12.58 -11.09 -0.85
C PRO A 96 12.08 -9.65 -0.96
N VAL A 97 11.75 -9.06 0.18
CA VAL A 97 11.41 -7.65 0.27
C VAL A 97 12.69 -6.86 0.52
N ILE A 98 12.95 -5.89 -0.37
CA ILE A 98 14.11 -5.00 -0.27
C ILE A 98 13.56 -3.59 -0.07
N LEU A 99 13.62 -3.11 1.17
CA LEU A 99 13.01 -1.85 1.54
C LEU A 99 13.80 -0.64 1.04
N GLN A 100 13.08 0.38 0.59
CA GLN A 100 13.61 1.71 0.35
C GLN A 100 13.70 2.41 1.71
N LYS A 101 14.86 2.34 2.36
CA LYS A 101 15.03 2.76 3.77
C LYS A 101 14.70 4.22 4.04
N SER A 102 14.79 5.08 3.03
CA SER A 102 14.39 6.49 3.17
C SER A 102 12.88 6.66 3.32
N GLU A 103 12.09 5.69 2.88
CA GLU A 103 10.62 5.77 2.86
C GLU A 103 9.98 4.75 3.80
N VAL A 104 10.55 3.56 3.93
CA VAL A 104 9.97 2.45 4.66
C VAL A 104 10.97 1.92 5.67
N ALA A 105 10.60 1.94 6.95
CA ALA A 105 11.50 1.52 8.04
C ALA A 105 11.48 0.01 8.26
N ASP A 106 10.33 -0.64 8.03
CA ASP A 106 10.17 -2.06 8.31
C ASP A 106 8.95 -2.59 7.56
N TYR A 107 8.77 -3.91 7.54
CA TYR A 107 7.61 -4.55 6.93
C TYR A 107 7.22 -5.80 7.69
N VAL A 108 6.00 -6.27 7.45
CA VAL A 108 5.53 -7.55 7.95
C VAL A 108 4.51 -8.15 6.99
N TRP A 109 4.61 -9.45 6.78
CA TRP A 109 3.54 -10.25 6.19
C TRP A 109 2.72 -10.82 7.35
N THR A 110 1.45 -10.50 7.41
CA THR A 110 0.60 -10.89 8.53
C THR A 110 -0.81 -11.22 8.05
N THR A 111 -1.64 -11.75 8.95
CA THR A 111 -3.03 -12.04 8.61
C THR A 111 -3.82 -10.75 8.45
N LYS A 112 -4.95 -10.84 7.72
CA LYS A 112 -5.88 -9.72 7.58
C LYS A 112 -6.35 -9.22 8.94
N GLU A 113 -6.67 -10.13 9.85
CA GLU A 113 -7.17 -9.80 11.20
C GLU A 113 -6.14 -8.99 11.99
N GLU A 114 -4.87 -9.40 11.95
CA GLU A 114 -3.81 -8.67 12.62
C GLU A 114 -3.55 -7.32 11.95
N ALA A 115 -3.56 -7.29 10.62
CA ALA A 115 -3.35 -6.05 9.88
C ALA A 115 -4.43 -5.01 10.18
N LEU A 116 -5.69 -5.45 10.33
CA LEU A 116 -6.79 -4.53 10.68
C LEU A 116 -6.54 -3.83 12.03
N LYS A 117 -5.87 -4.50 12.95
CA LYS A 117 -5.51 -3.93 14.25
C LYS A 117 -4.31 -2.97 14.17
N MET A 118 -3.46 -3.14 13.16
CA MET A 118 -2.24 -2.36 12.99
C MET A 118 -2.47 -1.03 12.29
N LEU A 119 -3.44 -0.99 11.35
CA LEU A 119 -3.72 0.20 10.58
C LEU A 119 -4.47 1.24 11.42
N HIS A 120 -4.14 2.50 11.21
CA HIS A 120 -4.74 3.61 11.95
C HIS A 120 -5.84 4.32 11.15
N TRP A 121 -5.61 4.55 9.85
CA TRP A 121 -6.49 5.38 9.02
C TRP A 121 -7.65 4.58 8.45
N ASN A 122 -8.86 5.12 8.59
CA ASN A 122 -10.08 4.44 8.13
C ASN A 122 -10.05 4.08 6.65
N ASN A 123 -9.48 4.95 5.82
CA ASN A 123 -9.42 4.67 4.39
C ASN A 123 -8.57 3.45 4.06
N GLU A 124 -7.51 3.23 4.83
CA GLU A 124 -6.66 2.04 4.67
C GLU A 124 -7.34 0.80 5.23
N ILE A 125 -8.02 0.93 6.37
CA ILE A 125 -8.81 -0.17 6.96
C ILE A 125 -9.91 -0.62 5.99
N GLU A 126 -10.61 0.32 5.39
CA GLU A 126 -11.66 0.00 4.40
C GLU A 126 -11.08 -0.72 3.18
N ALA A 127 -9.93 -0.26 2.68
CA ALA A 127 -9.26 -0.92 1.56
C ALA A 127 -8.88 -2.36 1.90
N LEU A 128 -8.32 -2.57 3.09
CA LEU A 128 -7.89 -3.90 3.54
C LEU A 128 -9.07 -4.88 3.60
N ARG A 129 -10.27 -4.41 3.91
CA ARG A 129 -11.45 -5.27 4.00
C ARG A 129 -11.83 -5.94 2.69
N TYR A 130 -11.34 -5.44 1.55
CA TYR A 130 -11.58 -6.06 0.26
C TYR A 130 -10.81 -7.38 0.06
N VAL A 131 -9.82 -7.66 0.88
CA VAL A 131 -9.15 -8.96 0.87
C VAL A 131 -10.09 -9.96 1.53
N LYS A 132 -10.43 -11.00 0.79
CA LYS A 132 -11.39 -12.02 1.24
C LYS A 132 -10.72 -13.20 1.91
#